data_b19d678962d5de06a15cdf3ec4bfe120
#
_entry.id   b19d678962d5de06a15cdf3ec4bfe120
#
_cell.length_a   1.000
_cell.length_b   1.000
_cell.length_c   1.000
_cell.angle_alpha   90.00
_cell.angle_beta   90.00
_cell.angle_gamma   90.00
#
_symmetry.space_group_name_H-M   'P 1'
#
loop_
_entity.id
_entity.type
_entity.pdbx_description
1 polymer ?
#
loop_
_entity_poly.entity_id
_entity_poly.type
_entity_poly.pdbx_seq_one_letter_code
_entity_poly.pdbx_strand_id
1 'polypeptide(L)'
;MAKALRQISFCVEELIVDRCCGYRSVARIARGWRSNGERVYRSERREDSKRKDQPSTHWSIVARSGSVHPAGGRFDCLSKRIETVFVVDFGAQYAQLIARRVRELNVYSEIVSHRLTAAEIAQRQPAAIILSGGPKSVHVDGAPSLDPGIYDLGIPILGICYGAQLIAQQLEGGEVGRGMRGEYGRAHLTVTDSSSQLLCDLPVEQDVWMSHFDAVVKVPDGFIATASTPDAPVAVLESAGRRIWGVQFHPEVVHTPSGMKVLQRFLHDLAGCEPTWTMSSVIDDQIAAVRAKVANHRVICGLSGGVDSAVAAALVHRAIGSQLTCVYVDTGLMRLGESDQVVETFRRNMGIELIHVDAGQRFFERLAGITEPELKRKTIGELFVRIFEENTGGLTDALFLVQGTLYPDVIESGGSDGTASVIKSHHNVGGLPDDMTLQLVEPLRSLFKDEVRKLGSELGLPDEIVWRQPFPGPGLGVRIIGEVTPERVLILQEADAIVREEVRIAGLERDLWQAFAVLADIRSVGVMGDERTYAHPIIIRAVTSDDAMTADWARLPYDLLERMSSRIINEVKGINRVVYDITSKPPGTIEWE
;
A
#
# COMPACT_ATOMS: atom_id res chain seq x y z
N MET A 1 19.81 10.58 22.30
CA MET A 1 18.52 10.19 22.87
C MET A 1 17.29 10.82 22.21
N ALA A 2 17.31 12.05 21.75
CA ALA A 2 16.10 12.71 21.19
C ALA A 2 15.80 12.44 19.69
N LYS A 3 16.60 11.65 18.97
CA LYS A 3 16.42 11.35 17.52
C LYS A 3 15.79 9.98 17.20
N ALA A 4 15.77 9.05 18.16
CA ALA A 4 15.31 7.69 17.96
C ALA A 4 13.79 7.47 18.18
N LEU A 5 13.11 8.38 18.86
CA LEU A 5 11.72 8.23 19.32
C LEU A 5 10.63 8.67 18.32
N ARG A 6 10.96 8.87 17.05
CA ARG A 6 10.05 9.56 16.11
C ARG A 6 9.15 8.66 15.24
N GLN A 7 9.15 7.34 15.36
CA GLN A 7 8.61 6.50 14.27
C GLN A 7 7.66 5.34 14.61
N ILE A 8 7.28 5.08 15.84
CA ILE A 8 6.40 3.92 16.15
C ILE A 8 4.91 4.14 15.82
N SER A 9 4.44 5.38 15.77
CA SER A 9 3.00 5.67 15.66
C SER A 9 2.47 5.78 14.23
N PHE A 10 3.29 5.57 13.19
CA PHE A 10 2.98 5.95 11.83
C PHE A 10 2.80 4.81 10.83
N CYS A 11 2.49 3.63 11.27
CA CYS A 11 2.16 2.53 10.37
C CYS A 11 0.67 2.40 10.12
N VAL A 12 0.03 3.42 9.60
CA VAL A 12 -1.21 3.28 8.84
C VAL A 12 -1.37 4.51 7.93
N GLU A 13 -1.18 4.31 6.65
CA GLU A 13 -1.79 4.99 5.49
C GLU A 13 -1.49 6.45 5.16
N GLU A 14 -0.77 7.25 5.94
CA GLU A 14 -0.57 8.67 5.59
C GLU A 14 0.86 9.10 5.23
N LEU A 15 1.86 8.24 5.30
CA LEU A 15 3.25 8.61 4.95
C LEU A 15 3.57 8.56 3.44
N ILE A 16 2.59 8.26 2.61
CA ILE A 16 2.75 8.22 1.13
C ILE A 16 2.82 9.62 0.51
N VAL A 17 2.46 10.68 1.23
CA VAL A 17 2.19 11.98 0.61
C VAL A 17 3.40 12.91 0.49
N ASP A 18 4.44 12.78 1.30
CA ASP A 18 5.47 13.83 1.39
C ASP A 18 6.76 13.60 0.58
N ARG A 19 6.90 12.54 -0.22
CA ARG A 19 8.15 12.27 -0.94
C ARG A 19 8.09 12.10 -2.46
N CYS A 20 6.94 12.23 -3.11
CA CYS A 20 6.88 12.24 -4.58
C CYS A 20 7.17 13.58 -5.26
N CYS A 21 7.52 14.64 -4.53
CA CYS A 21 7.95 15.93 -5.10
C CYS A 21 9.44 16.18 -4.91
N GLY A 22 10.27 15.30 -5.44
CA GLY A 22 11.70 15.48 -5.58
C GLY A 22 12.08 16.27 -6.83
N TYR A 23 11.44 17.39 -7.14
CA TYR A 23 11.97 18.37 -8.08
C TYR A 23 12.44 19.61 -7.32
N ARG A 24 13.74 19.64 -7.02
CA ARG A 24 14.43 20.87 -6.64
C ARG A 24 14.56 21.77 -7.87
N SER A 25 13.68 22.75 -7.97
CA SER A 25 14.05 24.06 -8.49
C SER A 25 13.07 25.09 -7.91
N VAL A 26 13.38 25.56 -6.72
CA VAL A 26 12.72 26.72 -6.14
C VAL A 26 13.37 27.96 -6.73
N ALA A 27 12.80 28.48 -7.80
CA ALA A 27 12.99 29.87 -8.17
C ALA A 27 12.10 30.72 -7.25
N ARG A 28 12.70 31.35 -6.24
CA ARG A 28 12.04 32.39 -5.46
C ARG A 28 11.79 33.59 -6.37
N ILE A 29 10.55 33.80 -6.77
CA ILE A 29 10.11 35.06 -7.40
C ILE A 29 9.71 35.99 -6.25
N ALA A 30 10.59 36.96 -5.94
CA ALA A 30 10.23 38.09 -5.11
C ALA A 30 9.54 39.14 -5.99
N ARG A 31 8.27 39.43 -5.75
CA ARG A 31 7.55 40.53 -6.39
C ARG A 31 7.70 41.80 -5.55
N GLY A 32 8.44 42.77 -6.06
CA GLY A 32 8.42 44.13 -5.55
C GLY A 32 7.60 45.02 -6.49
N TRP A 33 6.64 45.75 -5.95
CA TRP A 33 5.91 46.78 -6.70
C TRP A 33 6.56 48.14 -6.47
N ARG A 34 6.82 48.86 -7.54
CA ARG A 34 7.01 50.32 -7.51
C ARG A 34 5.94 50.99 -8.35
N SER A 35 5.59 52.18 -7.95
CA SER A 35 4.47 52.98 -8.36
C SER A 35 4.47 53.53 -9.80
N ASN A 36 5.13 52.92 -10.76
CA ASN A 36 5.11 53.39 -12.16
C ASN A 36 5.27 52.21 -13.16
N GLY A 37 4.51 51.19 -13.02
CA GLY A 37 4.03 50.34 -14.14
C GLY A 37 5.05 49.51 -14.96
N GLU A 38 6.33 49.44 -14.60
CA GLU A 38 7.30 48.65 -15.37
C GLU A 38 7.87 47.45 -14.60
N ARG A 39 7.98 46.30 -15.28
CA ARG A 39 8.55 45.06 -14.71
C ARG A 39 10.03 44.95 -15.06
N VAL A 40 10.85 44.74 -14.06
CA VAL A 40 12.28 44.40 -14.26
C VAL A 40 12.56 43.02 -13.68
N TYR A 41 13.12 42.13 -14.47
CA TYR A 41 13.62 40.82 -14.05
C TYR A 41 15.14 40.89 -13.81
N ARG A 42 15.58 40.41 -12.67
CA ARG A 42 17.01 40.20 -12.39
C ARG A 42 17.23 38.76 -11.90
N SER A 43 18.10 38.03 -12.61
CA SER A 43 18.60 36.72 -12.22
C SER A 43 19.96 36.87 -11.55
N GLU A 44 20.16 36.35 -10.36
CA GLU A 44 21.50 36.17 -9.78
C GLU A 44 21.81 34.67 -9.66
N ARG A 45 22.91 34.27 -10.32
CA ARG A 45 23.63 33.02 -10.09
C ARG A 45 24.68 33.25 -9.00
N ARG A 46 24.78 32.33 -8.05
CA ARG A 46 25.99 32.16 -7.24
C ARG A 46 26.51 30.74 -7.41
N GLU A 47 27.73 30.67 -7.93
CA GLU A 47 28.63 29.53 -7.84
C GLU A 47 29.31 29.58 -6.48
N ASP A 48 29.49 28.44 -5.83
CA ASP A 48 30.56 28.26 -4.85
C ASP A 48 31.09 26.83 -4.89
N SER A 49 32.33 26.79 -5.32
CA SER A 49 33.23 25.65 -5.27
C SER A 49 34.01 25.67 -3.95
N LYS A 50 34.20 24.51 -3.31
CA LYS A 50 35.52 24.10 -2.77
C LYS A 50 35.49 22.72 -2.12
N ARG A 51 36.43 21.91 -2.62
CA ARG A 51 36.92 20.62 -2.09
C ARG A 51 37.51 20.74 -0.70
N LYS A 52 37.49 19.61 0.04
CA LYS A 52 38.71 19.10 0.71
C LYS A 52 38.60 17.62 1.04
N ASP A 53 39.69 16.94 0.73
CA ASP A 53 40.02 15.53 0.93
C ASP A 53 40.19 15.16 2.41
N GLN A 54 39.96 13.87 2.75
CA GLN A 54 40.89 13.05 3.55
C GLN A 54 40.32 11.60 3.79
N PRO A 55 41.13 10.65 4.35
CA PRO A 55 41.53 9.47 3.58
C PRO A 55 40.98 8.15 4.15
N SER A 56 41.10 7.12 3.30
CA SER A 56 40.77 5.71 3.55
C SER A 56 41.64 5.02 4.62
N THR A 57 41.04 4.25 5.51
CA THR A 57 41.71 3.20 6.28
C THR A 57 41.07 1.84 5.99
N HIS A 58 41.87 0.97 5.38
CA HIS A 58 41.61 -0.45 5.20
C HIS A 58 41.67 -1.20 6.53
N TRP A 59 40.68 -2.04 6.78
CA TRP A 59 40.80 -3.18 7.69
C TRP A 59 40.39 -4.46 6.95
N SER A 60 41.38 -5.32 6.76
CA SER A 60 41.21 -6.69 6.26
C SER A 60 40.96 -7.63 7.44
N ILE A 61 39.88 -8.40 7.40
CA ILE A 61 39.64 -9.51 8.32
C ILE A 61 39.72 -10.82 7.55
N VAL A 62 40.66 -11.66 7.96
CA VAL A 62 40.95 -12.99 7.47
C VAL A 62 39.88 -13.97 7.97
N ALA A 63 39.15 -14.60 7.06
CA ALA A 63 38.26 -15.71 7.37
C ALA A 63 39.04 -17.02 7.47
N ARG A 64 38.96 -17.68 8.61
CA ARG A 64 39.41 -19.10 8.76
C ARG A 64 38.22 -20.03 8.49
N SER A 65 38.39 -20.89 7.50
CA SER A 65 37.53 -22.00 7.18
C SER A 65 37.67 -23.13 8.23
N GLY A 66 36.54 -23.53 8.80
CA GLY A 66 36.45 -24.77 9.57
C GLY A 66 35.28 -25.59 9.07
N SER A 67 35.60 -26.67 8.33
CA SER A 67 34.64 -27.64 7.85
C SER A 67 34.24 -28.60 8.98
N VAL A 68 32.93 -28.71 9.25
CA VAL A 68 32.37 -29.85 9.99
C VAL A 68 31.16 -30.35 9.20
N HIS A 69 31.28 -31.56 8.66
CA HIS A 69 30.15 -32.36 8.19
C HIS A 69 29.43 -33.01 9.38
N PRO A 70 28.13 -33.08 9.35
CA PRO A 70 27.43 -34.26 9.86
C PRO A 70 26.62 -34.94 8.76
N ALA A 71 26.60 -36.27 8.92
CA ALA A 71 25.97 -37.22 8.03
C ALA A 71 24.44 -37.15 8.02
N GLY A 72 23.91 -37.41 6.84
CA GLY A 72 22.76 -38.19 6.46
C GLY A 72 21.46 -38.16 7.27
N GLY A 73 20.49 -37.49 6.73
CA GLY A 73 19.08 -37.68 6.98
C GLY A 73 18.30 -36.95 5.89
N ARG A 74 18.02 -37.65 4.76
CA ARG A 74 17.06 -37.17 3.77
C ARG A 74 15.67 -37.14 4.43
N PHE A 75 15.21 -35.97 4.83
CA PHE A 75 13.80 -35.67 4.91
C PHE A 75 13.42 -34.96 3.60
N ASP A 76 13.00 -35.75 2.62
CA ASP A 76 12.23 -35.29 1.48
C ASP A 76 10.84 -34.83 2.00
N CYS A 77 10.79 -33.68 2.60
CA CYS A 77 9.56 -32.94 2.72
C CYS A 77 9.49 -32.08 1.44
N LEU A 78 8.81 -32.60 0.42
CA LEU A 78 8.40 -31.85 -0.77
C LEU A 78 7.46 -30.70 -0.32
N SER A 79 8.00 -29.62 0.19
CA SER A 79 7.33 -28.32 0.11
C SER A 79 7.20 -28.04 -1.38
N LYS A 80 6.00 -28.14 -1.94
CA LYS A 80 5.71 -27.67 -3.30
C LYS A 80 6.25 -26.24 -3.38
N ARG A 81 7.27 -26.03 -4.21
CA ARG A 81 7.86 -24.70 -4.42
C ARG A 81 6.73 -23.83 -4.98
N ILE A 82 6.41 -22.75 -4.31
CA ILE A 82 5.39 -21.80 -4.78
C ILE A 82 5.85 -21.29 -6.15
N GLU A 83 5.06 -21.53 -7.18
CA GLU A 83 5.31 -20.98 -8.51
C GLU A 83 5.19 -19.47 -8.45
N THR A 84 6.28 -18.78 -8.82
CA THR A 84 6.39 -17.34 -8.69
C THR A 84 6.43 -16.69 -10.07
N VAL A 85 5.56 -15.72 -10.31
CA VAL A 85 5.59 -14.85 -11.49
C VAL A 85 6.31 -13.56 -11.14
N PHE A 86 7.35 -13.21 -11.90
CA PHE A 86 8.05 -11.95 -11.73
C PHE A 86 7.33 -10.84 -12.51
N VAL A 87 7.01 -9.76 -11.82
CA VAL A 87 6.53 -8.52 -12.44
C VAL A 87 7.70 -7.54 -12.42
N VAL A 88 8.28 -7.30 -13.59
CA VAL A 88 9.42 -6.39 -13.73
C VAL A 88 8.91 -4.95 -13.72
N ASP A 89 9.39 -4.15 -12.77
CA ASP A 89 9.01 -2.76 -12.61
C ASP A 89 9.97 -1.82 -13.36
N PHE A 90 9.41 -1.07 -14.32
CA PHE A 90 10.11 -0.01 -15.05
C PHE A 90 9.85 1.39 -14.48
N GLY A 91 9.22 1.49 -13.29
CA GLY A 91 8.97 2.75 -12.59
C GLY A 91 7.61 3.39 -12.91
N ALA A 92 6.65 2.63 -13.44
CA ALA A 92 5.27 3.07 -13.58
C ALA A 92 4.40 2.57 -12.40
N GLN A 93 3.33 3.30 -12.10
CA GLN A 93 2.41 2.97 -10.99
C GLN A 93 1.70 1.61 -11.16
N TYR A 94 1.71 1.03 -12.36
CA TYR A 94 0.92 -0.16 -12.69
C TYR A 94 1.57 -1.50 -12.29
N ALA A 95 2.85 -1.54 -11.93
CA ALA A 95 3.51 -2.80 -11.55
C ALA A 95 2.82 -3.48 -10.34
N GLN A 96 2.42 -2.70 -9.35
CA GLN A 96 1.67 -3.21 -8.19
C GLN A 96 0.28 -3.74 -8.60
N LEU A 97 -0.41 -3.03 -9.50
CA LEU A 97 -1.72 -3.47 -10.00
C LEU A 97 -1.60 -4.78 -10.80
N ILE A 98 -0.59 -4.89 -11.68
CA ILE A 98 -0.31 -6.14 -12.41
C ILE A 98 -0.08 -7.29 -11.41
N ALA A 99 0.77 -7.08 -10.40
CA ALA A 99 1.06 -8.10 -9.38
C ALA A 99 -0.21 -8.54 -8.63
N ARG A 100 -1.12 -7.61 -8.29
CA ARG A 100 -2.42 -7.92 -7.68
C ARG A 100 -3.31 -8.73 -8.62
N ARG A 101 -3.40 -8.37 -9.91
CA ARG A 101 -4.18 -9.12 -10.91
C ARG A 101 -3.71 -10.55 -11.08
N VAL A 102 -2.37 -10.77 -11.06
CA VAL A 102 -1.80 -12.13 -11.07
C VAL A 102 -2.25 -12.93 -9.84
N ARG A 103 -2.26 -12.31 -8.66
CA ARG A 103 -2.71 -12.97 -7.42
C ARG A 103 -4.23 -13.18 -7.36
N GLU A 104 -5.01 -12.31 -7.94
CA GLU A 104 -6.46 -12.53 -8.12
C GLU A 104 -6.76 -13.76 -9.00
N LEU A 105 -5.80 -14.16 -9.86
CA LEU A 105 -5.83 -15.39 -10.62
C LEU A 105 -5.18 -16.59 -9.89
N ASN A 106 -5.00 -16.48 -8.59
CA ASN A 106 -4.44 -17.51 -7.70
C ASN A 106 -3.01 -17.93 -8.03
N VAL A 107 -2.20 -17.05 -8.60
CA VAL A 107 -0.77 -17.26 -8.85
C VAL A 107 0.05 -16.26 -8.03
N TYR A 108 1.09 -16.73 -7.34
CA TYR A 108 1.93 -15.83 -6.57
C TYR A 108 2.79 -14.94 -7.48
N SER A 109 2.87 -13.66 -7.16
CA SER A 109 3.66 -12.70 -7.92
C SER A 109 4.62 -11.94 -7.03
N GLU A 110 5.76 -11.56 -7.58
CA GLU A 110 6.77 -10.75 -6.93
C GLU A 110 7.19 -9.61 -7.85
N ILE A 111 7.18 -8.37 -7.33
CA ILE A 111 7.69 -7.21 -8.07
C ILE A 111 9.20 -7.18 -7.95
N VAL A 112 9.86 -7.08 -9.10
CA VAL A 112 11.32 -7.11 -9.20
C VAL A 112 11.85 -5.94 -10.02
N SER A 113 13.07 -5.50 -9.72
CA SER A 113 13.71 -4.41 -10.46
C SER A 113 14.05 -4.82 -11.90
N HIS A 114 13.89 -3.91 -12.86
CA HIS A 114 14.34 -4.07 -14.24
C HIS A 114 15.87 -4.22 -14.38
N ARG A 115 16.62 -4.00 -13.31
CA ARG A 115 18.10 -4.14 -13.29
C ARG A 115 18.56 -5.57 -13.02
N LEU A 116 17.65 -6.53 -12.73
CA LEU A 116 18.02 -7.92 -12.56
C LEU A 116 18.63 -8.46 -13.85
N THR A 117 19.75 -9.17 -13.68
CA THR A 117 20.42 -9.86 -14.77
C THR A 117 19.71 -11.16 -15.14
N ALA A 118 19.93 -11.66 -16.36
CA ALA A 118 19.45 -12.97 -16.79
C ALA A 118 19.93 -14.09 -15.86
N ALA A 119 21.16 -14.00 -15.33
CA ALA A 119 21.71 -14.98 -14.40
C ALA A 119 20.97 -14.99 -13.05
N GLU A 120 20.63 -13.83 -12.51
CA GLU A 120 19.86 -13.72 -11.25
C GLU A 120 18.44 -14.24 -11.42
N ILE A 121 17.79 -13.96 -12.55
CA ILE A 121 16.46 -14.49 -12.88
C ILE A 121 16.53 -16.01 -13.05
N ALA A 122 17.52 -16.53 -13.78
CA ALA A 122 17.72 -17.97 -13.98
C ALA A 122 17.96 -18.71 -12.65
N GLN A 123 18.68 -18.10 -11.71
CA GLN A 123 18.88 -18.65 -10.37
C GLN A 123 17.58 -18.74 -9.56
N ARG A 124 16.70 -17.75 -9.70
CA ARG A 124 15.43 -17.67 -8.97
C ARG A 124 14.33 -18.52 -9.62
N GLN A 125 14.45 -18.86 -10.91
CA GLN A 125 13.57 -19.75 -11.66
C GLN A 125 12.07 -19.37 -11.54
N PRO A 126 11.66 -18.18 -11.98
CA PRO A 126 10.24 -17.85 -12.01
C PRO A 126 9.49 -18.70 -13.03
N ALA A 127 8.20 -18.98 -12.79
CA ALA A 127 7.33 -19.70 -13.71
C ALA A 127 7.01 -18.86 -14.96
N ALA A 128 6.90 -17.53 -14.80
CA ALA A 128 6.71 -16.58 -15.90
C ALA A 128 7.23 -15.19 -15.51
N ILE A 129 7.38 -14.32 -16.51
CA ILE A 129 7.80 -12.93 -16.35
C ILE A 129 6.76 -12.02 -17.02
N ILE A 130 6.34 -10.98 -16.32
CA ILE A 130 5.52 -9.90 -16.89
C ILE A 130 6.35 -8.61 -16.86
N LEU A 131 6.54 -8.00 -18.01
CA LEU A 131 7.20 -6.70 -18.17
C LEU A 131 6.15 -5.61 -18.08
N SER A 132 6.21 -4.74 -17.08
CA SER A 132 5.21 -3.71 -16.82
C SER A 132 5.24 -2.57 -17.82
N GLY A 133 4.29 -1.64 -17.73
CA GLY A 133 4.37 -0.32 -18.36
C GLY A 133 5.54 0.50 -17.82
N GLY A 134 5.89 1.57 -18.49
CA GLY A 134 6.96 2.48 -18.11
C GLY A 134 6.56 3.95 -18.26
N PRO A 135 7.18 4.88 -17.48
CA PRO A 135 6.83 6.29 -17.50
C PRO A 135 7.49 7.08 -18.63
N LYS A 136 8.37 6.43 -19.41
CA LYS A 136 9.19 7.08 -20.43
C LYS A 136 9.05 6.37 -21.78
N SER A 137 9.39 7.10 -22.87
CA SER A 137 9.59 6.51 -24.19
C SER A 137 10.82 5.59 -24.18
N VAL A 138 10.76 4.48 -24.91
CA VAL A 138 11.91 3.58 -25.11
C VAL A 138 13.08 4.24 -25.87
N HIS A 139 12.82 5.38 -26.53
CA HIS A 139 13.81 6.13 -27.32
C HIS A 139 14.57 7.20 -26.51
N VAL A 140 14.23 7.39 -25.26
CA VAL A 140 14.89 8.43 -24.42
C VAL A 140 16.15 7.86 -23.80
N ASP A 141 17.25 8.63 -23.85
CA ASP A 141 18.49 8.26 -23.18
C ASP A 141 18.27 8.03 -21.68
N GLY A 142 18.76 6.89 -21.20
CA GLY A 142 18.57 6.46 -19.81
C GLY A 142 17.15 5.95 -19.51
N ALA A 143 16.37 5.57 -20.55
CA ALA A 143 15.14 4.80 -20.35
C ALA A 143 15.44 3.46 -19.63
N PRO A 144 14.56 3.00 -18.74
CA PRO A 144 14.74 1.71 -18.08
C PRO A 144 14.86 0.59 -19.13
N SER A 145 15.87 -0.24 -18.98
CA SER A 145 16.17 -1.34 -19.92
C SER A 145 16.22 -2.67 -19.19
N LEU A 146 16.07 -3.75 -19.91
CA LEU A 146 16.17 -5.12 -19.42
C LEU A 146 17.48 -5.75 -19.95
N ASP A 147 18.06 -6.69 -19.19
CA ASP A 147 19.12 -7.55 -19.70
C ASP A 147 18.56 -8.42 -20.85
N PRO A 148 19.03 -8.24 -22.12
CA PRO A 148 18.48 -8.99 -23.25
C PRO A 148 18.61 -10.51 -23.13
N GLY A 149 19.57 -11.01 -22.34
CA GLY A 149 19.71 -12.44 -22.08
C GLY A 149 18.50 -13.10 -21.44
N ILE A 150 17.58 -12.31 -20.89
CA ILE A 150 16.32 -12.80 -20.30
C ILE A 150 15.41 -13.42 -21.36
N TYR A 151 15.42 -12.90 -22.61
CA TYR A 151 14.62 -13.45 -23.70
C TYR A 151 15.07 -14.84 -24.17
N ASP A 152 16.27 -15.28 -23.80
CA ASP A 152 16.85 -16.57 -24.17
C ASP A 152 16.74 -17.63 -23.04
N LEU A 153 16.16 -17.27 -21.89
CA LEU A 153 15.97 -18.19 -20.75
C LEU A 153 14.88 -19.25 -20.99
N GLY A 154 14.04 -19.10 -22.04
CA GLY A 154 12.91 -19.99 -22.32
C GLY A 154 11.75 -19.86 -21.33
N ILE A 155 11.80 -18.87 -20.44
CA ILE A 155 10.73 -18.55 -19.50
C ILE A 155 9.64 -17.80 -20.26
N PRO A 156 8.33 -18.10 -20.05
CA PRO A 156 7.24 -17.33 -20.65
C PRO A 156 7.30 -15.85 -20.28
N ILE A 157 7.17 -14.97 -21.28
CA ILE A 157 7.24 -13.51 -21.06
C ILE A 157 5.99 -12.84 -21.67
N LEU A 158 5.35 -11.97 -20.88
CA LEU A 158 4.31 -11.04 -21.35
C LEU A 158 4.79 -9.60 -21.18
N GLY A 159 4.92 -8.86 -22.27
CA GLY A 159 5.17 -7.41 -22.24
C GLY A 159 3.85 -6.62 -22.25
N ILE A 160 3.71 -5.65 -21.36
CA ILE A 160 2.55 -4.74 -21.29
C ILE A 160 3.01 -3.32 -21.61
N CYS A 161 2.42 -2.69 -22.60
CA CYS A 161 2.68 -1.32 -23.04
C CYS A 161 4.19 -1.08 -23.28
N TYR A 162 4.90 -0.42 -22.37
CA TYR A 162 6.35 -0.24 -22.43
C TYR A 162 7.11 -1.57 -22.54
N GLY A 163 6.68 -2.59 -21.79
CA GLY A 163 7.28 -3.93 -21.88
C GLY A 163 7.17 -4.57 -23.28
N ALA A 164 6.05 -4.37 -23.97
CA ALA A 164 5.88 -4.83 -25.37
C ALA A 164 6.76 -4.02 -26.35
N GLN A 165 6.88 -2.71 -26.14
CA GLN A 165 7.78 -1.87 -26.91
C GLN A 165 9.24 -2.26 -26.70
N LEU A 166 9.64 -2.58 -25.46
CA LEU A 166 10.99 -3.01 -25.14
C LEU A 166 11.35 -4.34 -25.82
N ILE A 167 10.42 -5.31 -25.86
CA ILE A 167 10.56 -6.56 -26.62
C ILE A 167 10.84 -6.25 -28.09
N ALA A 168 10.03 -5.37 -28.70
CA ALA A 168 10.19 -5.02 -30.11
C ALA A 168 11.48 -4.26 -30.40
N GLN A 169 11.96 -3.44 -29.45
CA GLN A 169 13.19 -2.67 -29.61
C GLN A 169 14.46 -3.52 -29.43
N GLN A 170 14.44 -4.49 -28.51
CA GLN A 170 15.64 -5.27 -28.15
C GLN A 170 15.82 -6.52 -29.01
N LEU A 171 14.76 -7.02 -29.64
CA LEU A 171 14.84 -8.20 -30.50
C LEU A 171 15.03 -7.81 -31.97
N GLU A 172 15.80 -8.62 -32.72
CA GLU A 172 16.14 -8.39 -34.11
C GLU A 172 14.89 -8.28 -35.00
N GLY A 173 14.89 -7.34 -35.92
CA GLY A 173 13.82 -7.13 -36.89
C GLY A 173 12.65 -6.28 -36.40
N GLY A 174 12.54 -6.05 -35.09
CA GLY A 174 11.48 -5.23 -34.48
C GLY A 174 11.76 -3.73 -34.61
N GLU A 175 10.68 -2.92 -34.59
CA GLU A 175 10.77 -1.47 -34.64
C GLU A 175 9.67 -0.82 -33.82
N VAL A 176 10.05 0.16 -33.01
CA VAL A 176 9.14 1.04 -32.27
C VAL A 176 9.15 2.41 -32.92
N GLY A 177 8.01 2.85 -33.44
CA GLY A 177 7.86 4.15 -34.04
C GLY A 177 7.33 5.18 -33.05
N ARG A 178 7.67 6.46 -33.28
CA ARG A 178 6.97 7.55 -32.63
C ARG A 178 5.60 7.69 -33.26
N GLY A 179 4.53 7.47 -32.50
CA GLY A 179 3.17 7.66 -32.98
C GLY A 179 2.95 9.09 -33.46
N MET A 180 2.19 9.24 -34.56
CA MET A 180 1.75 10.56 -35.01
C MET A 180 0.75 11.18 -34.05
N ARG A 181 0.02 10.33 -33.31
CA ARG A 181 -0.88 10.67 -32.21
C ARG A 181 -0.71 9.62 -31.12
N GLY A 182 -0.64 10.05 -29.85
CA GLY A 182 -0.69 9.12 -28.72
C GLY A 182 -2.12 8.63 -28.50
N GLU A 183 -2.28 7.39 -28.07
CA GLU A 183 -3.57 6.85 -27.60
C GLU A 183 -3.64 6.92 -26.08
N TYR A 184 -4.59 7.69 -25.57
CA TYR A 184 -4.84 7.84 -24.13
C TYR A 184 -6.32 7.62 -23.83
N GLY A 185 -6.62 6.63 -22.99
CA GLY A 185 -7.98 6.27 -22.63
C GLY A 185 -8.49 5.07 -23.45
N ARG A 186 -9.80 5.06 -23.70
CA ARG A 186 -10.47 3.97 -24.42
C ARG A 186 -10.10 3.98 -25.89
N ALA A 187 -9.62 2.84 -26.39
CA ALA A 187 -9.37 2.57 -27.81
C ALA A 187 -10.09 1.31 -28.26
N HIS A 188 -10.37 1.21 -29.55
CA HIS A 188 -11.06 0.07 -30.15
C HIS A 188 -10.03 -0.89 -30.76
N LEU A 189 -9.89 -2.07 -30.17
CA LEU A 189 -9.00 -3.13 -30.62
C LEU A 189 -9.72 -4.04 -31.60
N THR A 190 -9.07 -4.32 -32.72
CA THR A 190 -9.53 -5.30 -33.72
C THR A 190 -8.53 -6.46 -33.78
N VAL A 191 -8.98 -7.69 -33.56
CA VAL A 191 -8.19 -8.92 -33.79
C VAL A 191 -8.05 -9.13 -35.30
N THR A 192 -6.83 -9.10 -35.79
CA THR A 192 -6.52 -9.19 -37.24
C THR A 192 -6.11 -10.60 -37.67
N ASP A 193 -5.69 -11.45 -36.72
CA ASP A 193 -5.30 -12.83 -36.94
C ASP A 193 -5.95 -13.76 -35.93
N SER A 194 -6.78 -14.69 -36.43
CA SER A 194 -7.50 -15.67 -35.60
C SER A 194 -6.59 -16.75 -34.99
N SER A 195 -5.31 -16.81 -35.37
CA SER A 195 -4.32 -17.71 -34.76
C SER A 195 -3.77 -17.18 -33.45
N SER A 196 -4.18 -15.99 -33.01
CA SER A 196 -3.78 -15.42 -31.72
C SER A 196 -4.02 -16.41 -30.57
N GLN A 197 -2.97 -16.73 -29.85
CA GLN A 197 -3.07 -17.56 -28.65
C GLN A 197 -3.55 -16.75 -27.44
N LEU A 198 -3.14 -15.49 -27.37
CA LEU A 198 -3.45 -14.61 -26.24
C LEU A 198 -4.91 -14.11 -26.28
N LEU A 199 -5.46 -13.87 -27.50
CA LEU A 199 -6.81 -13.35 -27.69
C LEU A 199 -7.83 -14.41 -28.12
N CYS A 200 -7.47 -15.69 -28.12
CA CYS A 200 -8.36 -16.79 -28.45
C CYS A 200 -9.65 -16.71 -27.61
N ASP A 201 -10.81 -16.97 -28.25
CA ASP A 201 -12.15 -16.92 -27.64
C ASP A 201 -12.57 -15.54 -27.06
N LEU A 202 -11.83 -14.47 -27.36
CA LEU A 202 -12.25 -13.11 -27.05
C LEU A 202 -12.96 -12.47 -28.26
N PRO A 203 -13.80 -11.44 -28.05
CA PRO A 203 -14.43 -10.71 -29.15
C PRO A 203 -13.41 -10.20 -30.15
N VAL A 204 -13.70 -10.31 -31.45
CA VAL A 204 -12.84 -9.79 -32.52
C VAL A 204 -12.68 -8.28 -32.39
N GLU A 205 -13.74 -7.59 -31.98
CA GLU A 205 -13.74 -6.16 -31.70
C GLU A 205 -14.04 -5.94 -30.21
N GLN A 206 -13.19 -5.19 -29.52
CA GLN A 206 -13.34 -4.93 -28.09
C GLN A 206 -12.69 -3.63 -27.67
N ASP A 207 -13.21 -3.02 -26.61
CA ASP A 207 -12.60 -1.85 -26.01
C ASP A 207 -11.43 -2.24 -25.12
N VAL A 208 -10.33 -1.48 -25.22
CA VAL A 208 -9.13 -1.61 -24.41
C VAL A 208 -8.70 -0.23 -23.91
N TRP A 209 -7.91 -0.21 -22.83
CA TRP A 209 -7.35 1.03 -22.30
C TRP A 209 -5.92 1.21 -22.77
N MET A 210 -5.67 2.33 -23.44
CA MET A 210 -4.36 2.74 -23.94
C MET A 210 -3.79 3.89 -23.11
N SER A 211 -2.45 3.93 -23.00
CA SER A 211 -1.71 5.04 -22.37
C SER A 211 -0.30 5.09 -22.94
N HIS A 212 -0.17 5.44 -24.21
CA HIS A 212 1.13 5.47 -24.90
C HIS A 212 1.21 6.55 -25.97
N PHE A 213 2.44 6.97 -26.26
CA PHE A 213 2.76 7.81 -27.41
C PHE A 213 3.53 7.02 -28.49
N ASP A 214 4.49 6.18 -28.06
CA ASP A 214 5.23 5.29 -28.95
C ASP A 214 4.44 3.99 -29.15
N ALA A 215 4.52 3.39 -30.34
CA ALA A 215 3.88 2.14 -30.66
C ALA A 215 4.83 1.21 -31.43
N VAL A 216 4.63 -0.10 -31.27
CA VAL A 216 5.30 -1.09 -32.11
C VAL A 216 4.75 -0.94 -33.53
N VAL A 217 5.62 -0.66 -34.52
CA VAL A 217 5.27 -0.51 -35.93
C VAL A 217 5.68 -1.72 -36.76
N LYS A 218 6.64 -2.49 -36.29
CA LYS A 218 7.09 -3.74 -36.90
C LYS A 218 7.43 -4.76 -35.79
N VAL A 219 6.90 -5.97 -35.94
CA VAL A 219 7.21 -7.09 -35.03
C VAL A 219 8.63 -7.60 -35.25
N PRO A 220 9.29 -8.13 -34.20
CA PRO A 220 10.58 -8.81 -34.34
C PRO A 220 10.50 -10.07 -35.22
N ASP A 221 11.65 -10.54 -35.70
CA ASP A 221 11.74 -11.75 -36.49
C ASP A 221 11.22 -12.96 -35.71
N GLY A 222 10.32 -13.73 -36.34
CA GLY A 222 9.65 -14.87 -35.72
C GLY A 222 8.46 -14.52 -34.82
N PHE A 223 8.00 -13.27 -34.87
CA PHE A 223 6.74 -12.81 -34.24
C PHE A 223 5.66 -12.55 -35.30
N ILE A 224 4.41 -12.63 -34.85
CA ILE A 224 3.23 -12.23 -35.65
C ILE A 224 2.50 -11.09 -34.92
N ALA A 225 1.91 -10.18 -35.70
CA ALA A 225 0.98 -9.18 -35.18
C ALA A 225 -0.44 -9.74 -35.26
N THR A 226 -1.14 -9.84 -34.14
CA THR A 226 -2.44 -10.50 -34.08
C THR A 226 -3.61 -9.56 -33.82
N ALA A 227 -3.35 -8.31 -33.43
CA ALA A 227 -4.37 -7.29 -33.28
C ALA A 227 -3.80 -5.88 -33.50
N SER A 228 -4.69 -4.94 -33.84
CA SER A 228 -4.35 -3.53 -34.07
C SER A 228 -5.41 -2.60 -33.51
N THR A 229 -5.03 -1.31 -33.32
CA THR A 229 -5.94 -0.18 -33.14
C THR A 229 -5.68 0.86 -34.23
N PRO A 230 -6.49 1.92 -34.38
CA PRO A 230 -6.26 2.96 -35.37
C PRO A 230 -4.87 3.61 -35.33
N ASP A 231 -4.28 3.77 -34.14
CA ASP A 231 -2.99 4.44 -33.95
C ASP A 231 -1.86 3.48 -33.47
N ALA A 232 -2.16 2.19 -33.18
CA ALA A 232 -1.19 1.14 -32.92
C ALA A 232 -1.33 -0.03 -33.91
N PRO A 233 -0.55 -0.06 -34.98
CA PRO A 233 -0.63 -1.11 -36.01
C PRO A 233 -0.29 -2.50 -35.50
N VAL A 234 0.49 -2.58 -34.40
CA VAL A 234 0.80 -3.80 -33.69
C VAL A 234 0.37 -3.61 -32.22
N ALA A 235 -0.92 -3.83 -31.94
CA ALA A 235 -1.45 -3.76 -30.60
C ALA A 235 -1.21 -5.06 -29.80
N VAL A 236 -1.01 -6.20 -30.50
CA VAL A 236 -0.61 -7.48 -29.91
C VAL A 236 0.45 -8.13 -30.80
N LEU A 237 1.53 -8.59 -30.18
CA LEU A 237 2.60 -9.34 -30.82
C LEU A 237 2.82 -10.67 -30.10
N GLU A 238 3.03 -11.75 -30.86
CA GLU A 238 3.13 -13.10 -30.31
C GLU A 238 4.23 -13.92 -31.00
N SER A 239 5.00 -14.68 -30.20
CA SER A 239 5.92 -15.71 -30.67
C SER A 239 5.80 -16.95 -29.79
N ALA A 240 4.96 -17.89 -30.19
CA ALA A 240 4.78 -19.16 -29.48
C ALA A 240 6.09 -19.96 -29.35
N GLY A 241 6.91 -19.95 -30.41
CA GLY A 241 8.20 -20.66 -30.41
C GLY A 241 9.21 -20.12 -29.40
N ARG A 242 9.16 -18.80 -29.13
CA ARG A 242 10.00 -18.16 -28.10
C ARG A 242 9.31 -18.06 -26.73
N ARG A 243 8.03 -18.37 -26.67
CA ARG A 243 7.18 -18.17 -25.47
C ARG A 243 7.13 -16.70 -25.02
N ILE A 244 7.04 -15.78 -25.96
CA ILE A 244 7.02 -14.33 -25.71
C ILE A 244 5.78 -13.72 -26.36
N TRP A 245 5.04 -12.94 -25.57
CA TRP A 245 3.85 -12.22 -25.98
C TRP A 245 3.96 -10.75 -25.55
N GLY A 246 3.26 -9.87 -26.22
CA GLY A 246 3.20 -8.46 -25.85
C GLY A 246 1.87 -7.83 -26.24
N VAL A 247 1.38 -6.93 -25.39
CA VAL A 247 0.18 -6.13 -25.63
C VAL A 247 0.50 -4.65 -25.43
N GLN A 248 0.01 -3.78 -26.32
CA GLN A 248 0.20 -2.33 -26.20
C GLN A 248 -0.76 -1.71 -25.18
N PHE A 249 -1.92 -2.31 -24.98
CA PHE A 249 -2.94 -1.87 -24.03
C PHE A 249 -2.64 -2.38 -22.61
N HIS A 250 -3.40 -1.88 -21.64
CA HIS A 250 -3.31 -2.24 -20.23
C HIS A 250 -4.39 -3.26 -19.85
N PRO A 251 -4.09 -4.57 -19.80
CA PRO A 251 -5.05 -5.59 -19.40
C PRO A 251 -5.36 -5.58 -17.88
N GLU A 252 -4.49 -4.98 -17.07
CA GLU A 252 -4.62 -4.94 -15.62
C GLU A 252 -5.68 -3.95 -15.12
N VAL A 253 -6.06 -2.96 -15.94
CA VAL A 253 -7.02 -1.93 -15.52
C VAL A 253 -8.46 -2.32 -15.79
N VAL A 254 -9.38 -1.85 -14.96
CA VAL A 254 -10.83 -2.14 -15.06
C VAL A 254 -11.48 -1.67 -16.38
N HIS A 255 -10.85 -0.69 -17.03
CA HIS A 255 -11.32 -0.12 -18.30
C HIS A 255 -11.03 -1.01 -19.53
N THR A 256 -10.31 -2.11 -19.34
CA THR A 256 -10.14 -3.18 -20.35
C THR A 256 -11.02 -4.37 -19.94
N PRO A 257 -12.27 -4.48 -20.46
CA PRO A 257 -13.24 -5.46 -19.95
C PRO A 257 -12.78 -6.92 -20.04
N SER A 258 -12.02 -7.26 -21.08
CA SER A 258 -11.46 -8.62 -21.28
C SER A 258 -10.06 -8.80 -20.68
N GLY A 259 -9.52 -7.78 -19.99
CA GLY A 259 -8.12 -7.77 -19.55
C GLY A 259 -7.76 -8.92 -18.61
N MET A 260 -8.64 -9.25 -17.65
CA MET A 260 -8.43 -10.39 -16.76
C MET A 260 -8.39 -11.73 -17.50
N LYS A 261 -9.14 -11.89 -18.60
CA LYS A 261 -9.10 -13.10 -19.43
C LYS A 261 -7.78 -13.20 -20.20
N VAL A 262 -7.23 -12.07 -20.66
CA VAL A 262 -5.90 -12.02 -21.30
C VAL A 262 -4.83 -12.47 -20.32
N LEU A 263 -4.84 -11.93 -19.09
CA LEU A 263 -3.89 -12.32 -18.02
C LEU A 263 -4.06 -13.79 -17.62
N GLN A 264 -5.31 -14.26 -17.46
CA GLN A 264 -5.62 -15.65 -17.15
C GLN A 264 -5.07 -16.59 -18.18
N ARG A 265 -5.28 -16.28 -19.48
CA ARG A 265 -4.78 -17.09 -20.58
C ARG A 265 -3.25 -17.13 -20.60
N PHE A 266 -2.60 -15.99 -20.43
CA PHE A 266 -1.15 -15.96 -20.34
C PHE A 266 -0.63 -16.85 -19.20
N LEU A 267 -1.19 -16.69 -17.99
CA LEU A 267 -0.71 -17.39 -16.81
C LEU A 267 -0.99 -18.89 -16.86
N HIS A 268 -2.23 -19.29 -17.12
CA HIS A 268 -2.63 -20.69 -16.98
C HIS A 268 -2.42 -21.49 -18.26
N ASP A 269 -2.82 -20.95 -19.42
CA ASP A 269 -2.79 -21.72 -20.66
C ASP A 269 -1.43 -21.67 -21.35
N LEU A 270 -0.76 -20.50 -21.36
CA LEU A 270 0.48 -20.29 -22.09
C LEU A 270 1.73 -20.50 -21.22
N ALA A 271 1.72 -19.99 -20.00
CA ALA A 271 2.82 -20.18 -19.04
C ALA A 271 2.71 -21.51 -18.27
N GLY A 272 1.49 -22.03 -18.08
CA GLY A 272 1.24 -23.26 -17.36
C GLY A 272 1.28 -23.12 -15.85
N CYS A 273 1.05 -21.91 -15.32
CA CYS A 273 1.04 -21.66 -13.89
C CYS A 273 -0.19 -22.29 -13.22
N GLU A 274 0.02 -23.06 -12.17
CA GLU A 274 -1.04 -23.67 -11.37
C GLU A 274 -1.66 -22.64 -10.40
N PRO A 275 -3.02 -22.61 -10.23
CA PRO A 275 -3.70 -21.69 -9.34
C PRO A 275 -3.57 -22.10 -7.86
N THR A 276 -2.37 -22.09 -7.31
CA THR A 276 -2.05 -22.59 -5.95
C THR A 276 -2.03 -21.50 -4.88
N TRP A 277 -2.01 -20.22 -5.25
CA TRP A 277 -2.03 -19.09 -4.33
C TRP A 277 -3.44 -18.84 -3.82
N THR A 278 -3.84 -19.58 -2.77
CA THR A 278 -5.12 -19.44 -2.09
C THR A 278 -4.91 -19.00 -0.65
N MET A 279 -5.88 -18.36 -0.02
CA MET A 279 -5.72 -17.93 1.38
C MET A 279 -5.50 -19.14 2.31
N SER A 280 -6.12 -20.27 2.03
CA SER A 280 -5.89 -21.51 2.80
C SER A 280 -4.44 -21.97 2.70
N SER A 281 -3.85 -22.01 1.48
CA SER A 281 -2.43 -22.37 1.33
C SER A 281 -1.50 -21.36 1.99
N VAL A 282 -1.81 -20.08 1.90
CA VAL A 282 -1.05 -19.01 2.57
C VAL A 282 -1.08 -19.18 4.09
N ILE A 283 -2.25 -19.50 4.67
CA ILE A 283 -2.37 -19.77 6.12
C ILE A 283 -1.45 -20.91 6.53
N ASP A 284 -1.50 -22.02 5.83
CA ASP A 284 -0.71 -23.22 6.16
C ASP A 284 0.80 -22.96 6.06
N ASP A 285 1.24 -22.28 5.00
CA ASP A 285 2.64 -21.91 4.80
C ASP A 285 3.14 -20.94 5.88
N GLN A 286 2.35 -19.93 6.21
CA GLN A 286 2.70 -18.95 7.24
C GLN A 286 2.72 -19.59 8.64
N ILE A 287 1.78 -20.47 8.96
CA ILE A 287 1.79 -21.24 10.21
C ILE A 287 3.08 -22.05 10.32
N ALA A 288 3.47 -22.74 9.26
CA ALA A 288 4.70 -23.52 9.25
C ALA A 288 5.95 -22.64 9.44
N ALA A 289 6.01 -21.49 8.74
CA ALA A 289 7.10 -20.54 8.84
C ALA A 289 7.20 -19.92 10.25
N VAL A 290 6.08 -19.50 10.84
CA VAL A 290 6.03 -18.93 12.19
C VAL A 290 6.49 -19.97 13.22
N ARG A 291 6.00 -21.22 13.15
CA ARG A 291 6.42 -22.31 14.05
C ARG A 291 7.91 -22.58 13.95
N ALA A 292 8.46 -22.64 12.75
CA ALA A 292 9.88 -22.88 12.53
C ALA A 292 10.75 -21.74 13.09
N LYS A 293 10.30 -20.48 12.94
CA LYS A 293 11.02 -19.31 13.40
C LYS A 293 10.98 -19.13 14.92
N VAL A 294 9.80 -19.28 15.49
CA VAL A 294 9.53 -18.99 16.92
C VAL A 294 9.96 -20.15 17.82
N ALA A 295 9.84 -21.40 17.34
CA ALA A 295 10.08 -22.61 18.11
C ALA A 295 9.33 -22.58 19.46
N ASN A 296 10.04 -22.62 20.60
CA ASN A 296 9.45 -22.64 21.94
C ASN A 296 9.49 -21.30 22.66
N HIS A 297 9.83 -20.21 21.97
CA HIS A 297 9.94 -18.88 22.59
C HIS A 297 8.61 -18.16 22.66
N ARG A 298 8.49 -17.20 23.59
CA ARG A 298 7.35 -16.31 23.68
C ARG A 298 7.42 -15.19 22.63
N VAL A 299 6.25 -14.74 22.24
CA VAL A 299 6.05 -13.71 21.20
C VAL A 299 5.12 -12.64 21.74
N ILE A 300 5.44 -11.38 21.48
CA ILE A 300 4.60 -10.22 21.82
C ILE A 300 3.98 -9.67 20.55
N CYS A 301 2.73 -9.22 20.61
CA CYS A 301 2.04 -8.51 19.53
C CYS A 301 1.36 -7.25 20.05
N GLY A 302 1.68 -6.10 19.48
CA GLY A 302 0.92 -4.87 19.73
C GLY A 302 -0.35 -4.85 18.88
N LEU A 303 -1.51 -4.78 19.51
CA LEU A 303 -2.79 -4.58 18.81
C LEU A 303 -3.10 -3.10 18.72
N SER A 304 -3.18 -2.58 17.50
CA SER A 304 -3.56 -1.17 17.24
C SER A 304 -5.06 -0.98 17.01
N GLY A 305 -5.84 -2.08 17.02
CA GLY A 305 -7.25 -2.07 16.57
C GLY A 305 -7.41 -2.11 15.06
N GLY A 306 -6.32 -1.99 14.27
CA GLY A 306 -6.36 -2.11 12.81
C GLY A 306 -6.42 -3.56 12.33
N VAL A 307 -6.92 -3.77 11.09
CA VAL A 307 -7.06 -5.11 10.49
C VAL A 307 -5.73 -5.86 10.41
N ASP A 308 -4.62 -5.18 10.11
CA ASP A 308 -3.32 -5.84 9.89
C ASP A 308 -2.77 -6.45 11.18
N SER A 309 -2.76 -5.68 12.28
CA SER A 309 -2.37 -6.20 13.60
C SER A 309 -3.30 -7.30 14.07
N ALA A 310 -4.60 -7.19 13.78
CA ALA A 310 -5.62 -8.17 14.12
C ALA A 310 -5.38 -9.50 13.40
N VAL A 311 -5.18 -9.45 12.08
CA VAL A 311 -4.94 -10.66 11.26
C VAL A 311 -3.59 -11.29 11.59
N ALA A 312 -2.54 -10.47 11.78
CA ALA A 312 -1.22 -10.96 12.20
C ALA A 312 -1.30 -11.70 13.54
N ALA A 313 -1.98 -11.13 14.55
CA ALA A 313 -2.17 -11.76 15.85
C ALA A 313 -2.97 -13.06 15.76
N ALA A 314 -4.07 -13.08 15.00
CA ALA A 314 -4.88 -14.27 14.79
C ALA A 314 -4.09 -15.42 14.12
N LEU A 315 -3.32 -15.09 13.08
CA LEU A 315 -2.49 -16.06 12.36
C LEU A 315 -1.38 -16.63 13.24
N VAL A 316 -0.67 -15.75 13.98
CA VAL A 316 0.38 -16.18 14.91
C VAL A 316 -0.21 -17.02 16.05
N HIS A 317 -1.35 -16.61 16.61
CA HIS A 317 -2.05 -17.41 17.62
C HIS A 317 -2.43 -18.80 17.11
N ARG A 318 -2.93 -18.91 15.89
CA ARG A 318 -3.22 -20.21 15.26
C ARG A 318 -1.96 -21.06 15.06
N ALA A 319 -0.80 -20.42 14.89
CA ALA A 319 0.48 -21.11 14.74
C ALA A 319 1.04 -21.63 16.08
N ILE A 320 1.07 -20.79 17.14
CA ILE A 320 1.83 -21.03 18.36
C ILE A 320 1.01 -20.99 19.65
N GLY A 321 -0.31 -20.69 19.56
CA GLY A 321 -1.23 -20.71 20.72
C GLY A 321 -0.80 -19.79 21.85
N SER A 322 -0.69 -20.34 23.05
CA SER A 322 -0.39 -19.60 24.29
C SER A 322 1.02 -19.00 24.39
N GLN A 323 1.90 -19.24 23.40
CA GLN A 323 3.19 -18.55 23.34
C GLN A 323 3.04 -17.08 22.93
N LEU A 324 1.89 -16.69 22.35
CA LEU A 324 1.58 -15.32 21.98
C LEU A 324 0.91 -14.58 23.12
N THR A 325 1.45 -13.41 23.48
CA THR A 325 0.82 -12.42 24.34
C THR A 325 0.56 -11.15 23.54
N CYS A 326 -0.69 -10.71 23.47
CA CYS A 326 -1.06 -9.45 22.83
C CYS A 326 -1.14 -8.33 23.85
N VAL A 327 -0.75 -7.12 23.45
CA VAL A 327 -0.88 -5.89 24.26
C VAL A 327 -1.73 -4.91 23.48
N TYR A 328 -2.83 -4.49 24.08
CA TYR A 328 -3.71 -3.45 23.56
C TYR A 328 -3.68 -2.24 24.47
N VAL A 329 -3.24 -1.10 23.94
CA VAL A 329 -3.22 0.17 24.66
C VAL A 329 -4.42 0.99 24.22
N ASP A 330 -5.38 1.15 25.13
CA ASP A 330 -6.50 2.07 24.93
C ASP A 330 -6.03 3.49 25.23
N THR A 331 -5.95 4.29 24.16
CA THR A 331 -5.49 5.68 24.25
C THR A 331 -6.60 6.65 24.68
N GLY A 332 -7.85 6.19 24.78
CA GLY A 332 -9.03 7.05 24.94
C GLY A 332 -9.41 7.81 23.67
N LEU A 333 -8.64 7.66 22.57
CA LEU A 333 -8.87 8.32 21.29
C LEU A 333 -9.49 7.40 20.23
N MET A 334 -9.98 6.23 20.67
CA MET A 334 -10.63 5.25 19.80
C MET A 334 -12.08 5.65 19.50
N ARG A 335 -12.67 5.06 18.47
CA ARG A 335 -14.10 5.23 18.17
C ARG A 335 -14.96 4.66 19.28
N LEU A 336 -16.19 5.12 19.37
CA LEU A 336 -17.15 4.63 20.37
C LEU A 336 -17.30 3.10 20.31
N GLY A 337 -17.05 2.41 21.43
CA GLY A 337 -17.17 0.96 21.58
C GLY A 337 -16.07 0.13 20.91
N GLU A 338 -15.09 0.76 20.30
CA GLU A 338 -14.03 0.04 19.56
C GLU A 338 -13.08 -0.74 20.47
N SER A 339 -12.69 -0.16 21.59
CA SER A 339 -11.82 -0.82 22.58
C SER A 339 -12.49 -2.07 23.17
N ASP A 340 -13.77 -1.96 23.52
CA ASP A 340 -14.55 -3.10 24.02
C ASP A 340 -14.63 -4.22 22.97
N GLN A 341 -14.87 -3.87 21.71
CA GLN A 341 -14.92 -4.83 20.60
C GLN A 341 -13.59 -5.57 20.43
N VAL A 342 -12.46 -4.86 20.51
CA VAL A 342 -11.12 -5.47 20.41
C VAL A 342 -10.92 -6.46 21.57
N VAL A 343 -11.18 -6.04 22.80
CA VAL A 343 -11.03 -6.89 23.99
C VAL A 343 -11.95 -8.12 23.91
N GLU A 344 -13.22 -7.94 23.52
CA GLU A 344 -14.18 -9.03 23.35
C GLU A 344 -13.68 -10.05 22.32
N THR A 345 -13.26 -9.57 21.14
CA THR A 345 -12.84 -10.45 20.04
C THR A 345 -11.60 -11.25 20.43
N PHE A 346 -10.55 -10.59 20.91
CA PHE A 346 -9.26 -11.27 21.12
C PHE A 346 -9.25 -12.09 22.41
N ARG A 347 -9.76 -11.55 23.50
CA ARG A 347 -9.73 -12.25 24.79
C ARG A 347 -10.80 -13.31 24.90
N ARG A 348 -12.07 -13.00 24.57
CA ARG A 348 -13.19 -13.91 24.80
C ARG A 348 -13.45 -14.85 23.63
N ASN A 349 -13.48 -14.34 22.40
CA ASN A 349 -13.84 -15.16 21.26
C ASN A 349 -12.68 -16.01 20.75
N MET A 350 -11.45 -15.47 20.75
CA MET A 350 -10.26 -16.16 20.25
C MET A 350 -9.42 -16.81 21.36
N GLY A 351 -9.63 -16.47 22.63
CA GLY A 351 -8.86 -17.02 23.76
C GLY A 351 -7.39 -16.60 23.78
N ILE A 352 -7.05 -15.46 23.17
CA ILE A 352 -5.70 -14.94 23.13
C ILE A 352 -5.37 -14.26 24.47
N GLU A 353 -4.16 -14.50 25.01
CA GLU A 353 -3.67 -13.76 26.16
C GLU A 353 -3.51 -12.30 25.82
N LEU A 354 -4.36 -11.44 26.41
CA LEU A 354 -4.44 -10.01 26.11
C LEU A 354 -4.19 -9.17 27.37
N ILE A 355 -3.11 -8.39 27.33
CA ILE A 355 -2.86 -7.30 28.29
C ILE A 355 -3.60 -6.07 27.75
N HIS A 356 -4.66 -5.66 28.43
CA HIS A 356 -5.40 -4.44 28.12
C HIS A 356 -4.96 -3.33 29.06
N VAL A 357 -4.44 -2.25 28.52
CA VAL A 357 -3.94 -1.08 29.26
C VAL A 357 -4.87 0.10 28.98
N ASP A 358 -5.66 0.49 29.96
CA ASP A 358 -6.43 1.75 29.91
C ASP A 358 -5.47 2.91 30.21
N ALA A 359 -5.14 3.68 29.19
CA ALA A 359 -4.21 4.78 29.26
C ALA A 359 -4.83 6.14 28.89
N GLY A 360 -6.15 6.20 28.65
CA GLY A 360 -6.85 7.37 28.13
C GLY A 360 -6.51 8.64 28.92
N GLN A 361 -6.54 8.59 30.25
CA GLN A 361 -6.20 9.75 31.08
C GLN A 361 -4.77 10.26 30.84
N ARG A 362 -3.79 9.37 30.70
CA ARG A 362 -2.39 9.74 30.44
C ARG A 362 -2.24 10.47 29.11
N PHE A 363 -3.00 10.03 28.09
CA PHE A 363 -3.01 10.69 26.78
C PHE A 363 -3.64 12.08 26.84
N PHE A 364 -4.77 12.25 27.53
CA PHE A 364 -5.42 13.55 27.69
C PHE A 364 -4.53 14.53 28.46
N GLU A 365 -3.91 14.10 29.57
CA GLU A 365 -2.97 14.93 30.33
C GLU A 365 -1.77 15.37 29.45
N ARG A 366 -1.25 14.47 28.62
CA ARG A 366 -0.09 14.76 27.77
C ARG A 366 -0.44 15.64 26.56
N LEU A 367 -1.68 15.60 26.10
CA LEU A 367 -2.20 16.39 24.97
C LEU A 367 -2.74 17.77 25.40
N ALA A 368 -2.87 18.03 26.70
CA ALA A 368 -3.40 19.31 27.19
C ALA A 368 -2.61 20.50 26.62
N GLY A 369 -3.32 21.47 26.03
CA GLY A 369 -2.74 22.65 25.39
C GLY A 369 -2.07 22.43 24.04
N ILE A 370 -2.03 21.19 23.53
CA ILE A 370 -1.44 20.90 22.21
C ILE A 370 -2.52 21.02 21.11
N THR A 371 -2.29 21.94 20.20
CA THR A 371 -3.20 22.23 19.06
C THR A 371 -2.56 21.99 17.69
N GLU A 372 -1.23 21.89 17.63
CA GLU A 372 -0.49 21.72 16.39
C GLU A 372 -0.51 20.24 15.97
N PRO A 373 -0.92 19.90 14.72
CA PRO A 373 -1.16 18.52 14.27
C PRO A 373 0.06 17.60 14.41
N GLU A 374 1.23 18.04 13.96
CA GLU A 374 2.44 17.24 14.03
C GLU A 374 2.89 16.98 15.48
N LEU A 375 2.66 17.96 16.36
CA LEU A 375 2.98 17.80 17.78
C LEU A 375 2.02 16.81 18.45
N LYS A 376 0.72 16.83 18.11
CA LYS A 376 -0.24 15.83 18.55
C LYS A 376 0.21 14.42 18.15
N ARG A 377 0.52 14.22 16.85
CA ARG A 377 0.98 12.94 16.30
C ARG A 377 2.21 12.41 17.03
N LYS A 378 3.22 13.26 17.22
CA LYS A 378 4.46 12.91 17.93
C LYS A 378 4.19 12.54 19.39
N THR A 379 3.39 13.34 20.08
CA THR A 379 3.07 13.13 21.49
C THR A 379 2.32 11.81 21.70
N ILE A 380 1.32 11.53 20.85
CA ILE A 380 0.56 10.29 20.91
C ILE A 380 1.48 9.09 20.61
N GLY A 381 2.28 9.16 19.56
CA GLY A 381 3.20 8.09 19.19
C GLY A 381 4.24 7.80 20.28
N GLU A 382 4.89 8.83 20.81
CA GLU A 382 5.90 8.70 21.86
C GLU A 382 5.31 8.06 23.13
N LEU A 383 4.14 8.52 23.55
CA LEU A 383 3.49 8.00 24.75
C LEU A 383 3.01 6.56 24.57
N PHE A 384 2.48 6.22 23.41
CA PHE A 384 2.07 4.85 23.08
C PHE A 384 3.22 3.87 23.25
N VAL A 385 4.39 4.20 22.69
CA VAL A 385 5.59 3.37 22.80
C VAL A 385 6.01 3.16 24.24
N ARG A 386 6.06 4.23 25.04
CA ARG A 386 6.45 4.13 26.46
C ARG A 386 5.51 3.24 27.26
N ILE A 387 4.20 3.39 27.04
CA ILE A 387 3.20 2.55 27.72
C ILE A 387 3.33 1.10 27.28
N PHE A 388 3.59 0.86 26.00
CA PHE A 388 3.85 -0.48 25.48
C PHE A 388 5.08 -1.10 26.15
N GLU A 389 6.20 -0.39 26.23
CA GLU A 389 7.44 -0.82 26.89
C GLU A 389 7.23 -1.12 28.37
N GLU A 390 6.54 -0.22 29.10
CA GLU A 390 6.22 -0.40 30.53
C GLU A 390 5.46 -1.72 30.77
N ASN A 391 4.54 -2.09 29.87
CA ASN A 391 3.69 -3.28 30.03
C ASN A 391 4.30 -4.56 29.43
N THR A 392 5.35 -4.44 28.63
CA THR A 392 6.09 -5.59 28.08
C THR A 392 7.39 -5.88 28.80
N GLY A 393 7.92 -4.93 29.59
CA GLY A 393 9.18 -5.08 30.32
C GLY A 393 9.22 -6.25 31.31
N GLY A 394 8.06 -6.75 31.76
CA GLY A 394 7.93 -7.96 32.57
C GLY A 394 8.00 -9.28 31.80
N LEU A 395 7.93 -9.23 30.46
CA LEU A 395 7.95 -10.40 29.57
C LEU A 395 9.40 -10.67 29.09
N THR A 396 10.32 -10.84 30.02
CA THR A 396 11.76 -10.96 29.78
C THR A 396 12.16 -12.22 28.99
N ASP A 397 11.26 -13.19 28.85
CA ASP A 397 11.40 -14.43 28.09
C ASP A 397 10.87 -14.31 26.65
N ALA A 398 10.30 -13.19 26.26
CA ALA A 398 9.86 -12.93 24.90
C ALA A 398 11.06 -12.53 24.02
N LEU A 399 11.25 -13.26 22.91
CA LEU A 399 12.33 -13.00 21.94
C LEU A 399 11.83 -12.41 20.64
N PHE A 400 10.51 -12.39 20.40
CA PHE A 400 9.93 -12.01 19.13
C PHE A 400 8.81 -10.98 19.28
N LEU A 401 8.75 -10.05 18.31
CA LEU A 401 7.67 -9.08 18.16
C LEU A 401 6.94 -9.34 16.84
N VAL A 402 5.62 -9.50 16.89
CA VAL A 402 4.78 -9.57 15.68
C VAL A 402 4.57 -8.20 15.11
N GLN A 403 4.75 -8.09 13.80
CA GLN A 403 4.51 -6.88 13.05
C GLN A 403 3.61 -7.14 11.85
N GLY A 404 2.65 -6.26 11.62
CA GLY A 404 1.69 -6.33 10.51
C GLY A 404 2.18 -5.68 9.23
N THR A 405 3.48 -5.77 8.90
CA THR A 405 4.06 -5.25 7.66
C THR A 405 3.42 -5.92 6.46
N LEU A 406 3.01 -5.13 5.47
CA LEU A 406 2.39 -5.58 4.23
C LEU A 406 3.38 -5.53 3.05
N TYR A 407 3.01 -6.17 1.93
CA TYR A 407 3.85 -6.20 0.75
C TYR A 407 4.11 -4.81 0.12
N PRO A 408 3.13 -3.89 0.03
CA PRO A 408 3.39 -2.51 -0.38
C PRO A 408 4.43 -1.79 0.48
N ASP A 409 4.40 -1.97 1.81
CA ASP A 409 5.38 -1.36 2.73
C ASP A 409 6.81 -1.82 2.42
N VAL A 410 6.95 -3.10 2.02
CA VAL A 410 8.24 -3.68 1.63
C VAL A 410 8.76 -3.08 0.33
N ILE A 411 7.88 -2.88 -0.66
CA ILE A 411 8.25 -2.29 -1.96
C ILE A 411 8.68 -0.83 -1.77
N GLU A 412 7.93 -0.06 -1.01
CA GLU A 412 8.21 1.35 -0.75
C GLU A 412 9.49 1.55 0.07
N SER A 413 9.76 0.69 1.06
CA SER A 413 10.98 0.75 1.87
C SER A 413 12.23 0.29 1.12
N GLY A 414 12.08 -0.51 0.07
CA GLY A 414 13.19 -1.02 -0.75
C GLY A 414 13.86 0.03 -1.64
N GLY A 415 13.27 1.21 -1.78
CA GLY A 415 13.79 2.35 -2.58
C GLY A 415 13.93 2.05 -4.06
N SER A 416 13.86 3.07 -4.91
CA SER A 416 14.05 3.01 -6.37
C SER A 416 15.45 2.51 -6.83
N ASP A 417 16.36 2.18 -5.92
CA ASP A 417 17.75 1.83 -6.20
C ASP A 417 18.13 0.36 -5.98
N GLY A 418 17.14 -0.54 -5.79
CA GLY A 418 17.31 -1.99 -6.04
C GLY A 418 18.41 -2.73 -5.28
N THR A 419 18.90 -2.23 -4.14
CA THR A 419 19.81 -2.98 -3.29
C THR A 419 19.07 -3.58 -2.11
N ALA A 420 18.85 -4.88 -2.15
CA ALA A 420 18.26 -5.71 -1.08
C ALA A 420 18.99 -5.63 0.28
N SER A 421 19.97 -4.77 0.43
CA SER A 421 20.78 -4.59 1.64
C SER A 421 20.41 -3.36 2.48
N VAL A 422 19.42 -2.56 2.09
CA VAL A 422 18.95 -1.41 2.87
C VAL A 422 17.50 -1.61 3.33
N ILE A 423 17.15 -2.82 3.74
CA ILE A 423 16.05 -3.04 4.67
C ILE A 423 16.53 -2.63 6.06
N LYS A 424 16.98 -1.38 6.16
CA LYS A 424 17.14 -0.70 7.42
C LYS A 424 16.11 0.41 7.50
N SER A 425 15.00 0.05 8.19
CA SER A 425 14.48 0.96 9.16
C SER A 425 13.80 2.24 8.68
N HIS A 426 12.76 2.23 7.85
CA HIS A 426 12.03 3.49 7.78
C HIS A 426 10.52 3.45 8.03
N HIS A 427 9.86 2.28 8.07
CA HIS A 427 8.40 2.29 8.28
C HIS A 427 7.84 1.54 9.49
N ASN A 428 8.56 0.56 10.08
CA ASN A 428 8.04 -0.12 11.29
C ASN A 428 9.11 -0.47 12.34
N VAL A 429 10.39 -0.27 12.05
CA VAL A 429 11.50 -0.62 12.95
C VAL A 429 12.16 0.63 13.56
N GLY A 430 11.89 1.82 13.01
CA GLY A 430 12.50 3.07 13.48
C GLY A 430 11.91 3.65 14.77
N GLY A 431 10.96 2.99 15.36
CA GLY A 431 10.35 3.44 16.60
C GLY A 431 10.59 2.54 17.79
N LEU A 432 11.12 1.33 17.56
CA LEU A 432 11.58 0.48 18.67
C LEU A 432 12.91 1.03 19.19
N PRO A 433 13.16 1.05 20.50
CA PRO A 433 14.44 1.46 21.07
C PRO A 433 15.59 0.67 20.45
N ASP A 434 16.72 1.33 20.23
CA ASP A 434 17.94 0.69 19.68
C ASP A 434 18.49 -0.45 20.56
N ASP A 435 18.02 -0.52 21.80
CA ASP A 435 18.35 -1.55 22.81
C ASP A 435 17.32 -2.70 22.85
N MET A 436 16.25 -2.66 22.05
CA MET A 436 15.27 -3.72 21.98
C MET A 436 15.83 -4.91 21.16
N THR A 437 16.09 -6.02 21.82
CA THR A 437 16.70 -7.23 21.23
C THR A 437 15.68 -8.17 20.58
N LEU A 438 14.41 -7.76 20.42
CA LEU A 438 13.35 -8.59 19.85
C LEU A 438 13.52 -8.80 18.35
N GLN A 439 13.40 -10.03 17.89
CA GLN A 439 13.36 -10.38 16.47
C GLN A 439 11.94 -10.21 15.92
N LEU A 440 11.81 -9.71 14.67
CA LEU A 440 10.50 -9.51 14.06
C LEU A 440 9.91 -10.82 13.54
N VAL A 441 8.60 -10.97 13.69
CA VAL A 441 7.76 -11.96 13.00
C VAL A 441 6.76 -11.19 12.15
N GLU A 442 6.89 -11.24 10.83
CA GLU A 442 6.12 -10.46 9.86
C GLU A 442 5.28 -11.41 8.96
N PRO A 443 4.20 -11.99 9.47
CA PRO A 443 3.47 -13.04 8.76
C PRO A 443 2.68 -12.53 7.55
N LEU A 444 2.50 -11.22 7.41
CA LEU A 444 1.73 -10.59 6.32
C LEU A 444 2.62 -9.94 5.26
N ARG A 445 3.96 -10.04 5.39
CA ARG A 445 4.94 -9.31 4.58
C ARG A 445 4.83 -9.55 3.07
N SER A 446 4.29 -10.69 2.66
CA SER A 446 4.08 -11.04 1.26
C SER A 446 2.67 -10.72 0.74
N LEU A 447 1.78 -10.12 1.54
CA LEU A 447 0.37 -9.96 1.22
C LEU A 447 0.00 -8.50 0.91
N PHE A 448 -0.90 -8.32 -0.05
CA PHE A 448 -1.60 -7.06 -0.25
C PHE A 448 -2.74 -6.90 0.76
N LYS A 449 -3.24 -5.67 0.94
CA LYS A 449 -4.29 -5.34 1.92
C LYS A 449 -5.58 -6.12 1.72
N ASP A 450 -5.99 -6.33 0.49
CA ASP A 450 -7.19 -7.11 0.13
C ASP A 450 -7.01 -8.61 0.44
N GLU A 451 -5.79 -9.16 0.25
CA GLU A 451 -5.45 -10.52 0.64
C GLU A 451 -5.47 -10.67 2.17
N VAL A 452 -4.95 -9.68 2.91
CA VAL A 452 -5.01 -9.68 4.39
C VAL A 452 -6.46 -9.71 4.88
N ARG A 453 -7.37 -8.96 4.25
CA ARG A 453 -8.79 -9.00 4.60
C ARG A 453 -9.41 -10.38 4.34
N LYS A 454 -9.15 -10.97 3.18
CA LYS A 454 -9.59 -12.34 2.87
C LYS A 454 -9.04 -13.35 3.88
N LEU A 455 -7.74 -13.23 4.21
CA LEU A 455 -7.07 -14.04 5.21
C LEU A 455 -7.74 -13.91 6.59
N GLY A 456 -8.08 -12.68 6.99
CA GLY A 456 -8.78 -12.40 8.25
C GLY A 456 -10.16 -13.08 8.33
N SER A 457 -10.93 -13.04 7.24
CA SER A 457 -12.23 -13.76 7.15
C SER A 457 -12.03 -15.27 7.26
N GLU A 458 -11.05 -15.86 6.61
CA GLU A 458 -10.69 -17.28 6.69
C GLU A 458 -10.19 -17.71 8.08
N LEU A 459 -9.59 -16.80 8.82
CA LEU A 459 -9.17 -17.01 10.22
C LEU A 459 -10.32 -16.88 11.20
N GLY A 460 -11.53 -16.47 10.74
CA GLY A 460 -12.73 -16.33 11.56
C GLY A 460 -12.81 -15.00 12.34
N LEU A 461 -12.07 -13.98 11.94
CA LEU A 461 -12.25 -12.65 12.49
C LEU A 461 -13.61 -12.06 12.06
N PRO A 462 -14.28 -11.29 12.96
CA PRO A 462 -15.55 -10.63 12.62
C PRO A 462 -15.40 -9.64 11.47
N ASP A 463 -16.44 -9.52 10.63
CA ASP A 463 -16.47 -8.57 9.51
C ASP A 463 -16.22 -7.12 9.95
N GLU A 464 -16.67 -6.73 11.13
CA GLU A 464 -16.47 -5.40 11.71
C GLU A 464 -14.98 -5.07 11.96
N ILE A 465 -14.12 -6.10 12.08
CA ILE A 465 -12.66 -5.93 12.18
C ILE A 465 -12.03 -6.02 10.80
N VAL A 466 -12.39 -7.04 10.02
CA VAL A 466 -11.78 -7.33 8.73
C VAL A 466 -12.05 -6.24 7.70
N TRP A 467 -13.30 -5.75 7.65
CA TRP A 467 -13.76 -4.76 6.68
C TRP A 467 -13.82 -3.35 7.24
N ARG A 468 -13.23 -3.15 8.43
CA ARG A 468 -13.11 -1.82 9.01
C ARG A 468 -12.45 -0.85 8.03
N GLN A 469 -13.08 0.33 7.88
CA GLN A 469 -12.47 1.43 7.15
C GLN A 469 -11.17 1.87 7.83
N PRO A 470 -10.18 2.38 7.09
CA PRO A 470 -8.95 2.90 7.65
C PRO A 470 -9.20 3.87 8.81
N PHE A 471 -8.32 3.82 9.83
CA PHE A 471 -8.39 4.70 10.98
C PHE A 471 -6.98 5.13 11.34
N PRO A 472 -6.72 6.44 11.51
CA PRO A 472 -5.37 6.92 11.72
C PRO A 472 -4.78 6.45 13.06
N GLY A 473 -3.47 6.21 13.10
CA GLY A 473 -2.78 5.78 14.33
C GLY A 473 -3.02 6.68 15.54
N PRO A 474 -3.02 8.04 15.39
CA PRO A 474 -3.37 8.96 16.47
C PRO A 474 -4.87 8.94 16.87
N GLY A 475 -5.68 8.11 16.24
CA GLY A 475 -7.11 8.01 16.53
C GLY A 475 -7.88 9.29 16.24
N LEU A 476 -8.90 9.57 17.06
CA LEU A 476 -9.71 10.78 16.96
C LEU A 476 -8.93 12.07 17.26
N GLY A 477 -7.70 11.97 17.81
CA GLY A 477 -6.89 13.13 18.12
C GLY A 477 -6.58 14.03 16.93
N VAL A 478 -6.48 13.46 15.71
CA VAL A 478 -6.28 14.21 14.44
C VAL A 478 -7.58 14.51 13.69
N ARG A 479 -8.72 14.19 14.30
CA ARG A 479 -10.07 14.59 13.83
C ARG A 479 -10.72 15.64 14.72
N ILE A 480 -10.00 16.12 15.73
CA ILE A 480 -10.35 17.26 16.55
C ILE A 480 -9.42 18.41 16.18
N ILE A 481 -9.90 19.38 15.41
CA ILE A 481 -9.13 20.56 15.05
C ILE A 481 -9.03 21.46 16.30
N GLY A 482 -7.80 21.67 16.78
CA GLY A 482 -7.55 22.37 18.03
C GLY A 482 -7.18 21.43 19.19
N GLU A 483 -7.44 21.84 20.44
CA GLU A 483 -7.08 21.08 21.63
C GLU A 483 -7.93 19.81 21.79
N VAL A 484 -7.29 18.70 22.14
CA VAL A 484 -7.95 17.40 22.42
C VAL A 484 -8.30 17.31 23.90
N THR A 485 -9.61 17.27 24.20
CA THR A 485 -10.10 17.08 25.59
C THR A 485 -11.07 15.92 25.66
N PRO A 486 -11.28 15.30 26.83
CA PRO A 486 -12.24 14.21 27.00
C PRO A 486 -13.63 14.53 26.48
N GLU A 487 -14.11 15.75 26.74
CA GLU A 487 -15.44 16.23 26.31
C GLU A 487 -15.53 16.31 24.79
N ARG A 488 -14.48 16.83 24.14
CA ARG A 488 -14.43 16.95 22.67
C ARG A 488 -14.34 15.59 21.99
N VAL A 489 -13.60 14.66 22.60
CA VAL A 489 -13.52 13.28 22.12
C VAL A 489 -14.90 12.62 22.20
N LEU A 490 -15.61 12.76 23.31
CA LEU A 490 -16.96 12.20 23.46
C LEU A 490 -17.93 12.76 22.41
N ILE A 491 -17.95 14.06 22.21
CA ILE A 491 -18.77 14.72 21.16
C ILE A 491 -18.46 14.11 19.79
N LEU A 492 -17.17 13.96 19.47
CA LEU A 492 -16.75 13.42 18.18
C LEU A 492 -17.08 11.93 18.06
N GLN A 493 -16.91 11.13 19.12
CA GLN A 493 -17.29 9.72 19.16
C GLN A 493 -18.78 9.51 18.87
N GLU A 494 -19.66 10.30 19.49
CA GLU A 494 -21.10 10.24 19.26
C GLU A 494 -21.45 10.63 17.82
N ALA A 495 -20.88 11.71 17.29
CA ALA A 495 -21.11 12.16 15.92
C ALA A 495 -20.59 11.14 14.88
N ASP A 496 -19.37 10.60 15.08
CA ASP A 496 -18.77 9.60 14.20
C ASP A 496 -19.56 8.28 14.19
N ALA A 497 -20.09 7.88 15.34
CA ALA A 497 -20.96 6.71 15.45
C ALA A 497 -22.22 6.84 14.59
N ILE A 498 -22.85 8.01 14.60
CA ILE A 498 -24.03 8.31 13.75
C ILE A 498 -23.65 8.25 12.26
N VAL A 499 -22.54 8.87 11.87
CA VAL A 499 -22.09 8.85 10.45
C VAL A 499 -21.87 7.42 9.99
N ARG A 500 -21.16 6.61 10.77
CA ARG A 500 -20.88 5.20 10.42
C ARG A 500 -22.16 4.36 10.36
N GLU A 501 -23.07 4.55 11.30
CA GLU A 501 -24.35 3.83 11.33
C GLU A 501 -25.19 4.14 10.10
N GLU A 502 -25.33 5.42 9.75
CA GLU A 502 -26.12 5.85 8.59
C GLU A 502 -25.51 5.35 7.27
N VAL A 503 -24.16 5.35 7.14
CA VAL A 503 -23.47 4.76 5.98
C VAL A 503 -23.74 3.27 5.88
N ARG A 504 -23.71 2.54 7.00
CA ARG A 504 -23.99 1.11 7.06
C ARG A 504 -25.44 0.81 6.69
N ILE A 505 -26.41 1.56 7.22
CA ILE A 505 -27.84 1.42 6.90
C ILE A 505 -28.10 1.68 5.41
N ALA A 506 -27.38 2.65 4.83
CA ALA A 506 -27.45 2.94 3.39
C ALA A 506 -26.77 1.89 2.49
N GLY A 507 -26.05 0.92 3.07
CA GLY A 507 -25.33 -0.12 2.30
C GLY A 507 -24.07 0.38 1.60
N LEU A 508 -23.56 1.56 1.96
CA LEU A 508 -22.42 2.22 1.29
C LEU A 508 -21.07 1.93 1.97
N GLU A 509 -21.03 1.12 3.00
CA GLU A 509 -19.83 0.89 3.82
C GLU A 509 -18.64 0.35 3.02
N ARG A 510 -18.90 -0.49 2.01
CA ARG A 510 -17.87 -1.08 1.13
C ARG A 510 -17.54 -0.26 -0.09
N ASP A 511 -18.42 0.70 -0.46
CA ASP A 511 -18.22 1.58 -1.61
C ASP A 511 -17.38 2.82 -1.27
N LEU A 512 -17.28 3.12 0.03
CA LEU A 512 -16.51 4.24 0.54
C LEU A 512 -15.17 3.78 1.08
N TRP A 513 -14.10 4.47 0.71
CA TRP A 513 -12.79 4.28 1.32
C TRP A 513 -12.83 4.63 2.81
N GLN A 514 -13.35 5.83 3.13
CA GLN A 514 -13.58 6.30 4.49
C GLN A 514 -14.82 7.21 4.54
N ALA A 515 -15.54 7.13 5.66
CA ALA A 515 -16.58 8.10 6.05
C ALA A 515 -16.47 8.35 7.54
N PHE A 516 -16.31 9.61 7.95
CA PHE A 516 -16.06 9.99 9.34
C PHE A 516 -16.50 11.41 9.65
N ALA A 517 -16.58 11.71 10.94
CA ALA A 517 -16.83 13.04 11.46
C ALA A 517 -15.51 13.73 11.89
N VAL A 518 -15.47 15.07 11.76
CA VAL A 518 -14.41 15.94 12.26
C VAL A 518 -15.04 17.04 13.13
N LEU A 519 -14.45 17.31 14.29
CA LEU A 519 -14.86 18.38 15.20
C LEU A 519 -13.92 19.57 15.06
N ALA A 520 -14.44 20.70 14.60
CA ALA A 520 -13.66 21.94 14.48
C ALA A 520 -13.82 22.81 15.72
N ASP A 521 -12.71 23.38 16.22
CA ASP A 521 -12.69 24.31 17.35
C ASP A 521 -13.12 25.73 16.92
N ILE A 522 -14.30 25.80 16.36
CA ILE A 522 -14.99 27.06 16.04
C ILE A 522 -16.38 27.06 16.65
N ARG A 523 -16.98 28.24 16.79
CA ARG A 523 -18.35 28.39 17.28
C ARG A 523 -19.24 28.91 16.18
N SER A 524 -20.37 28.23 16.00
CA SER A 524 -21.42 28.59 15.06
C SER A 524 -22.63 29.12 15.81
N VAL A 525 -23.28 30.14 15.27
CA VAL A 525 -24.58 30.64 15.79
C VAL A 525 -25.69 29.71 15.31
N GLY A 526 -26.53 29.28 16.23
CA GLY A 526 -27.73 28.49 15.96
C GLY A 526 -28.94 29.10 16.68
N VAL A 527 -30.11 28.61 16.33
CA VAL A 527 -31.37 28.87 17.05
C VAL A 527 -31.94 27.49 17.40
N MET A 528 -32.11 27.21 18.68
CA MET A 528 -32.72 25.99 19.18
C MET A 528 -33.84 26.36 20.14
N GLY A 529 -35.07 26.07 19.73
CA GLY A 529 -36.25 26.68 20.36
C GLY A 529 -36.26 28.19 20.13
N ASP A 530 -36.49 28.95 21.19
CA ASP A 530 -36.56 30.44 21.13
C ASP A 530 -35.23 31.12 21.50
N GLU A 531 -34.15 30.33 21.73
CA GLU A 531 -32.87 30.85 22.19
C GLU A 531 -31.78 30.75 21.12
N ARG A 532 -30.85 31.72 21.13
CA ARG A 532 -29.61 31.64 20.35
C ARG A 532 -28.63 30.73 21.03
N THR A 533 -28.06 29.80 20.27
CA THR A 533 -27.00 28.88 20.73
C THR A 533 -25.69 29.21 20.06
N TYR A 534 -24.61 28.95 20.79
CA TYR A 534 -23.23 29.03 20.27
C TYR A 534 -22.57 27.69 20.51
N ALA A 535 -22.53 26.86 19.47
CA ALA A 535 -22.06 25.48 19.56
C ALA A 535 -21.10 25.15 18.40
N HIS A 536 -20.47 23.98 18.44
CA HIS A 536 -19.54 23.54 17.42
C HIS A 536 -20.27 23.05 16.15
N PRO A 537 -19.69 23.20 14.97
CA PRO A 537 -20.08 22.44 13.80
C PRO A 537 -19.39 21.07 13.79
N ILE A 538 -20.07 20.06 13.23
CA ILE A 538 -19.48 18.81 12.79
C ILE A 538 -19.27 18.87 11.28
N ILE A 539 -18.10 18.44 10.82
CA ILE A 539 -17.79 18.27 9.42
C ILE A 539 -17.86 16.78 9.11
N ILE A 540 -18.65 16.40 8.11
CA ILE A 540 -18.68 15.04 7.57
C ILE A 540 -17.70 14.98 6.40
N ARG A 541 -16.80 14.04 6.44
CA ARG A 541 -15.88 13.69 5.35
C ARG A 541 -16.19 12.28 4.87
N ALA A 542 -16.53 12.11 3.59
CA ALA A 542 -16.65 10.81 2.95
C ALA A 542 -15.93 10.84 1.61
N VAL A 543 -15.09 9.84 1.36
CA VAL A 543 -14.24 9.76 0.17
C VAL A 543 -14.28 8.38 -0.46
N THR A 544 -14.09 8.36 -1.78
CA THR A 544 -13.81 7.17 -2.57
C THR A 544 -12.34 7.21 -3.01
N SER A 545 -11.67 6.06 -2.97
CA SER A 545 -10.28 5.90 -3.39
C SER A 545 -10.01 4.42 -3.64
N ASP A 546 -9.02 4.12 -4.47
CA ASP A 546 -8.52 2.75 -4.68
C ASP A 546 -7.23 2.48 -3.87
N ASP A 547 -6.41 3.52 -3.65
CA ASP A 547 -5.05 3.39 -3.13
C ASP A 547 -4.68 4.43 -2.04
N ALA A 548 -5.59 5.31 -1.66
CA ALA A 548 -5.37 6.46 -0.79
C ALA A 548 -4.42 7.55 -1.35
N MET A 549 -3.73 7.32 -2.46
CA MET A 549 -2.86 8.33 -3.09
C MET A 549 -3.67 9.46 -3.68
N THR A 550 -4.74 9.10 -4.38
CA THR A 550 -5.76 10.02 -4.88
C THR A 550 -7.10 9.66 -4.29
N ALA A 551 -7.93 10.66 -3.96
CA ALA A 551 -9.27 10.44 -3.47
C ALA A 551 -10.23 11.49 -3.99
N ASP A 552 -11.45 11.09 -4.29
CA ASP A 552 -12.51 12.03 -4.59
C ASP A 552 -13.54 12.03 -3.45
N TRP A 553 -14.20 13.19 -3.23
CA TRP A 553 -15.30 13.23 -2.27
C TRP A 553 -16.47 12.39 -2.77
N ALA A 554 -17.09 11.62 -1.90
CA ALA A 554 -18.21 10.75 -2.24
C ALA A 554 -19.49 11.60 -2.46
N ARG A 555 -20.26 11.28 -3.51
CA ARG A 555 -21.54 11.92 -3.78
C ARG A 555 -22.64 11.17 -3.00
N LEU A 556 -22.68 11.40 -1.69
CA LEU A 556 -23.68 10.77 -0.85
C LEU A 556 -25.09 11.25 -1.24
N PRO A 557 -26.12 10.39 -1.17
CA PRO A 557 -27.50 10.79 -1.37
C PRO A 557 -27.91 11.92 -0.42
N TYR A 558 -28.68 12.91 -0.90
CA TYR A 558 -29.11 14.05 -0.08
C TYR A 558 -29.96 13.65 1.13
N ASP A 559 -30.81 12.65 0.98
CA ASP A 559 -31.61 12.09 2.08
C ASP A 559 -30.75 11.43 3.16
N LEU A 560 -29.62 10.84 2.79
CA LEU A 560 -28.62 10.33 3.75
C LEU A 560 -27.95 11.47 4.50
N LEU A 561 -27.52 12.52 3.81
CA LEU A 561 -26.94 13.71 4.45
C LEU A 561 -27.94 14.42 5.36
N GLU A 562 -29.21 14.49 4.99
CA GLU A 562 -30.29 15.05 5.81
C GLU A 562 -30.48 14.22 7.10
N ARG A 563 -30.54 12.89 7.01
CA ARG A 563 -30.64 12.02 8.20
C ARG A 563 -29.45 12.17 9.12
N MET A 564 -28.20 12.13 8.58
CA MET A 564 -26.99 12.35 9.37
C MET A 564 -27.03 13.70 10.09
N SER A 565 -27.35 14.76 9.38
CA SER A 565 -27.43 16.11 9.93
C SER A 565 -28.50 16.22 11.02
N SER A 566 -29.69 15.69 10.78
CA SER A 566 -30.79 15.70 11.73
C SER A 566 -30.44 14.93 13.01
N ARG A 567 -29.88 13.73 12.88
CA ARG A 567 -29.49 12.90 14.02
C ARG A 567 -28.36 13.54 14.83
N ILE A 568 -27.29 14.02 14.17
CA ILE A 568 -26.15 14.65 14.85
C ILE A 568 -26.61 15.86 15.66
N ILE A 569 -27.46 16.74 15.09
CA ILE A 569 -27.94 17.93 15.80
C ILE A 569 -28.86 17.59 16.98
N ASN A 570 -29.68 16.55 16.86
CA ASN A 570 -30.65 16.19 17.89
C ASN A 570 -30.07 15.28 18.99
N GLU A 571 -29.11 14.41 18.64
CA GLU A 571 -28.60 13.39 19.56
C GLU A 571 -27.28 13.82 20.22
N VAL A 572 -26.43 14.64 19.55
CA VAL A 572 -25.11 15.05 20.05
C VAL A 572 -25.16 16.43 20.68
N LYS A 573 -24.90 16.50 21.99
CA LYS A 573 -24.90 17.77 22.71
C LYS A 573 -23.76 18.69 22.28
N GLY A 574 -24.03 19.98 22.18
CA GLY A 574 -23.01 20.98 21.86
C GLY A 574 -22.76 21.18 20.37
N ILE A 575 -23.60 20.58 19.51
CA ILE A 575 -23.56 20.72 18.06
C ILE A 575 -24.84 21.45 17.58
N ASN A 576 -24.66 22.43 16.69
CA ASN A 576 -25.79 23.16 16.08
C ASN A 576 -25.67 23.29 14.55
N ARG A 577 -24.65 22.66 13.94
CA ARG A 577 -24.43 22.72 12.49
C ARG A 577 -23.69 21.47 12.01
N VAL A 578 -24.07 21.01 10.82
CA VAL A 578 -23.36 19.98 10.09
C VAL A 578 -22.95 20.52 8.73
N VAL A 579 -21.72 20.25 8.29
CA VAL A 579 -21.20 20.62 6.97
C VAL A 579 -20.62 19.36 6.29
N TYR A 580 -20.58 19.35 4.96
CA TYR A 580 -20.03 18.25 4.17
C TYR A 580 -18.80 18.74 3.41
N ASP A 581 -17.66 18.05 3.56
CA ASP A 581 -16.43 18.39 2.85
C ASP A 581 -16.42 17.77 1.45
N ILE A 582 -16.39 18.65 0.43
CA ILE A 582 -16.43 18.30 -0.99
C ILE A 582 -15.06 18.47 -1.68
N THR A 583 -13.98 18.35 -0.93
CA THR A 583 -12.62 18.53 -1.45
C THR A 583 -12.01 17.19 -1.89
N SER A 584 -11.42 17.16 -3.09
CA SER A 584 -10.68 16.00 -3.61
C SER A 584 -9.23 16.01 -3.11
N LYS A 585 -8.57 14.86 -3.13
CA LYS A 585 -7.13 14.71 -2.89
C LYS A 585 -6.43 14.37 -4.21
N PRO A 586 -5.47 15.16 -4.70
CA PRO A 586 -5.14 16.53 -4.25
C PRO A 586 -6.25 17.54 -4.57
N PRO A 587 -6.27 18.78 -4.03
CA PRO A 587 -5.24 19.40 -3.17
C PRO A 587 -5.40 19.13 -1.67
N GLY A 588 -6.57 18.66 -1.22
CA GLY A 588 -6.77 18.30 0.17
C GLY A 588 -6.13 16.95 0.52
N THR A 589 -6.12 16.61 1.81
CA THR A 589 -5.82 15.27 2.32
C THR A 589 -7.11 14.52 2.64
N ILE A 590 -7.04 13.22 2.95
CA ILE A 590 -8.21 12.47 3.42
C ILE A 590 -8.53 12.91 4.84
N GLU A 591 -7.57 12.82 5.76
CA GLU A 591 -7.70 13.36 7.12
C GLU A 591 -7.50 14.89 7.10
N TRP A 592 -8.03 15.57 8.12
CA TRP A 592 -7.96 17.03 8.22
C TRP A 592 -6.70 17.54 8.93
N GLU A 593 -6.15 16.75 9.87
CA GLU A 593 -4.88 17.02 10.54
C GLU A 593 -3.86 15.89 10.37
#